data_9c3faebe1c9dfee010e39e5605fcbbc0
#
_entry.id   9c3faebe1c9dfee010e39e5605fcbbc0
#
_cell.length_a   1.000
_cell.length_b   1.000
_cell.length_c   1.000
_cell.angle_alpha   90.00
_cell.angle_beta   90.00
_cell.angle_gamma   90.00
#
_symmetry.space_group_name_H-M   'P 1'
#
loop_
_entity.id
_entity.type
_entity.pdbx_description
1 polymer ?
#
loop_
_entity_poly.entity_id
_entity_poly.type
_entity_poly.pdbx_seq_one_letter_code
_entity_poly.pdbx_strand_id
1 'polypeptide(L)'
;MSEIWIEKYRPRSFDEVVGQRAVVERFRSYVKRGSIPNLLLHGRAGVGKSTLVYLLAKGLYGERFEDNLVEIDASDFFNRGKAYLEAEDRFEHFYDKNKPVIETFKEVINEYASLMPIGADFKVIFFRNADALTFEAQHALRRMIERYNRTCRFLFTTRRPSRIIPPLRSRALNLYLAPIRDGLIMRRLGEILAAEGVKIDEELIHEVVSRAGGSMGDAIYALQYLALTGELPSLSDERIDELISAGMRGDSVRVSRLIEELLVDEGLTGEEVLGMIHEVLVSGRASLGIRIEEVVLTMADFDMRLLEGANEKIQLEALLSNITEV
;
A
#
# COMPACT_ATOMS: atom_id res chain seq x y z
N MET A 1 -23.93 -10.11 7.22
CA MET A 1 -23.01 -9.21 6.51
C MET A 1 -22.23 -10.07 5.52
N SER A 2 -22.19 -9.71 4.25
CA SER A 2 -21.38 -10.45 3.27
C SER A 2 -19.92 -10.30 3.64
N GLU A 3 -19.20 -11.41 3.72
CA GLU A 3 -17.77 -11.43 3.98
C GLU A 3 -17.03 -10.67 2.86
N ILE A 4 -16.03 -9.86 3.22
CA ILE A 4 -15.25 -9.09 2.24
C ILE A 4 -14.42 -10.06 1.40
N TRP A 5 -14.62 -10.07 0.08
CA TRP A 5 -14.01 -11.04 -0.82
C TRP A 5 -12.47 -10.99 -0.81
N ILE A 6 -11.87 -9.82 -0.64
CA ILE A 6 -10.42 -9.68 -0.56
C ILE A 6 -9.83 -10.50 0.60
N GLU A 7 -10.56 -10.64 1.71
CA GLU A 7 -10.15 -11.48 2.84
C GLU A 7 -10.57 -12.94 2.66
N LYS A 8 -11.79 -13.19 2.20
CA LYS A 8 -12.33 -14.53 1.95
C LYS A 8 -11.46 -15.33 0.97
N TYR A 9 -11.02 -14.69 -0.11
CA TYR A 9 -10.21 -15.28 -1.18
C TYR A 9 -8.70 -15.00 -1.05
N ARG A 10 -8.27 -14.51 0.09
CA ARG A 10 -6.85 -14.34 0.37
C ARG A 10 -6.15 -15.71 0.33
N PRO A 11 -5.05 -15.86 -0.43
CA PRO A 11 -4.30 -17.12 -0.49
C PRO A 11 -3.92 -17.64 0.89
N ARG A 12 -4.22 -18.91 1.15
CA ARG A 12 -3.89 -19.62 2.41
C ARG A 12 -2.67 -20.52 2.27
N SER A 13 -2.21 -20.75 1.05
CA SER A 13 -1.01 -21.50 0.71
C SER A 13 -0.24 -20.84 -0.43
N PHE A 14 1.02 -21.21 -0.60
CA PHE A 14 1.82 -20.74 -1.72
C PHE A 14 1.30 -21.19 -3.09
N ASP A 15 0.53 -22.27 -3.14
CA ASP A 15 -0.06 -22.80 -4.38
C ASP A 15 -1.21 -21.92 -4.89
N GLU A 16 -1.88 -21.21 -3.99
CA GLU A 16 -2.98 -20.31 -4.30
C GLU A 16 -2.52 -18.93 -4.74
N VAL A 17 -1.21 -18.62 -4.60
CA VAL A 17 -0.69 -17.29 -4.99
C VAL A 17 -0.66 -17.16 -6.50
N VAL A 18 -1.41 -16.21 -7.01
CA VAL A 18 -1.48 -15.92 -8.44
C VAL A 18 -0.29 -15.03 -8.84
N GLY A 19 0.44 -15.47 -9.87
CA GLY A 19 1.65 -14.79 -10.30
C GLY A 19 2.82 -14.99 -9.34
N GLN A 20 3.78 -14.05 -9.31
CA GLN A 20 4.91 -13.97 -8.35
C GLN A 20 5.75 -15.25 -8.20
N ARG A 21 5.76 -16.11 -9.22
CA ARG A 21 6.35 -17.46 -9.17
C ARG A 21 7.77 -17.49 -8.59
N ALA A 22 8.63 -16.57 -9.03
CA ALA A 22 10.03 -16.53 -8.59
C ALA A 22 10.16 -16.22 -7.08
N VAL A 23 9.31 -15.34 -6.55
CA VAL A 23 9.28 -15.00 -5.12
C VAL A 23 8.71 -16.16 -4.32
N VAL A 24 7.64 -16.79 -4.81
CA VAL A 24 7.02 -17.97 -4.17
C VAL A 24 8.02 -19.13 -4.06
N GLU A 25 8.72 -19.47 -5.13
CA GLU A 25 9.73 -20.54 -5.11
C GLU A 25 10.87 -20.23 -4.13
N ARG A 26 11.29 -18.97 -4.04
CA ARG A 26 12.29 -18.53 -3.07
C ARG A 26 11.77 -18.67 -1.64
N PHE A 27 10.52 -18.30 -1.37
CA PHE A 27 9.91 -18.41 -0.05
C PHE A 27 9.73 -19.88 0.37
N ARG A 28 9.34 -20.76 -0.55
CA ARG A 28 9.35 -22.22 -0.30
C ARG A 28 10.74 -22.73 0.09
N SER A 29 11.78 -22.24 -0.58
CA SER A 29 13.16 -22.60 -0.22
C SER A 29 13.55 -22.10 1.18
N TYR A 30 13.10 -20.91 1.59
CA TYR A 30 13.33 -20.37 2.92
C TYR A 30 12.63 -21.20 4.00
N VAL A 31 11.36 -21.54 3.79
CA VAL A 31 10.60 -22.41 4.69
C VAL A 31 11.29 -23.78 4.84
N LYS A 32 11.72 -24.39 3.72
CA LYS A 32 12.43 -25.67 3.76
C LYS A 32 13.74 -25.62 4.54
N ARG A 33 14.45 -24.48 4.51
CA ARG A 33 15.72 -24.28 5.23
C ARG A 33 15.52 -23.86 6.69
N GLY A 34 14.30 -23.47 7.08
CA GLY A 34 14.02 -22.89 8.39
C GLY A 34 14.76 -21.56 8.66
N SER A 35 15.21 -20.85 7.61
CA SER A 35 16.00 -19.63 7.76
C SER A 35 15.73 -18.65 6.64
N ILE A 36 15.63 -17.36 7.00
CA ILE A 36 15.41 -16.24 6.07
C ILE A 36 16.38 -15.09 6.34
N PRO A 37 16.75 -14.31 5.32
CA PRO A 37 17.39 -13.01 5.53
C PRO A 37 16.35 -11.96 5.92
N ASN A 38 16.78 -10.73 6.24
CA ASN A 38 15.86 -9.60 6.21
C ASN A 38 15.39 -9.37 4.78
N LEU A 39 14.13 -8.99 4.60
CA LEU A 39 13.49 -8.86 3.28
C LEU A 39 12.85 -7.48 3.10
N LEU A 40 12.98 -6.93 1.91
CA LEU A 40 12.23 -5.76 1.46
C LEU A 40 11.44 -6.13 0.20
N LEU A 41 10.13 -6.33 0.37
CA LEU A 41 9.22 -6.61 -0.74
C LEU A 41 8.66 -5.29 -1.25
N HIS A 42 8.83 -5.02 -2.53
CA HIS A 42 8.34 -3.78 -3.13
C HIS A 42 7.56 -4.04 -4.42
N GLY A 43 6.62 -3.15 -4.73
CA GLY A 43 5.73 -3.25 -5.89
C GLY A 43 4.41 -2.52 -5.62
N ARG A 44 3.55 -2.43 -6.63
CA ARG A 44 2.24 -1.75 -6.55
C ARG A 44 1.36 -2.33 -5.43
N ALA A 45 0.31 -1.57 -5.05
CA ALA A 45 -0.72 -2.10 -4.14
C ALA A 45 -1.34 -3.38 -4.71
N GLY A 46 -1.96 -4.21 -3.88
CA GLY A 46 -2.74 -5.38 -4.29
C GLY A 46 -2.00 -6.53 -4.98
N VAL A 47 -0.66 -6.47 -5.19
CA VAL A 47 0.12 -7.54 -5.86
C VAL A 47 0.53 -8.70 -4.95
N GLY A 48 0.08 -8.72 -3.68
CA GLY A 48 0.28 -9.83 -2.75
C GLY A 48 1.48 -9.72 -1.80
N LYS A 49 2.09 -8.52 -1.61
CA LYS A 49 3.25 -8.34 -0.71
C LYS A 49 3.01 -8.86 0.70
N SER A 50 1.99 -8.36 1.40
CA SER A 50 1.66 -8.78 2.77
C SER A 50 1.21 -10.23 2.83
N THR A 51 0.41 -10.68 1.87
CA THR A 51 -0.01 -12.09 1.76
C THR A 51 1.18 -13.04 1.75
N LEU A 52 2.21 -12.73 0.96
CA LEU A 52 3.43 -13.54 0.90
C LEU A 52 4.18 -13.54 2.24
N VAL A 53 4.22 -12.43 2.98
CA VAL A 53 4.84 -12.38 4.31
C VAL A 53 4.09 -13.28 5.30
N TYR A 54 2.76 -13.24 5.30
CA TYR A 54 1.96 -14.13 6.16
C TYR A 54 2.14 -15.62 5.80
N LEU A 55 2.13 -15.95 4.51
CA LEU A 55 2.39 -17.32 4.06
C LEU A 55 3.79 -17.79 4.43
N LEU A 56 4.78 -16.91 4.36
CA LEU A 56 6.14 -17.21 4.82
C LEU A 56 6.18 -17.49 6.32
N ALA A 57 5.56 -16.61 7.13
CA ALA A 57 5.49 -16.80 8.58
C ALA A 57 4.75 -18.09 8.96
N LYS A 58 3.60 -18.34 8.32
CA LYS A 58 2.85 -19.61 8.52
C LYS A 58 3.68 -20.83 8.13
N GLY A 59 4.43 -20.75 7.04
CA GLY A 59 5.32 -21.83 6.61
C GLY A 59 6.49 -22.07 7.56
N LEU A 60 7.03 -21.04 8.22
CA LEU A 60 8.13 -21.13 9.17
C LEU A 60 7.68 -21.61 10.56
N TYR A 61 6.52 -21.18 11.05
CA TYR A 61 6.10 -21.33 12.44
C TYR A 61 4.82 -22.17 12.61
N GLY A 62 4.18 -22.60 11.51
CA GLY A 62 2.93 -23.35 11.54
C GLY A 62 1.72 -22.50 11.94
N GLU A 63 0.72 -23.14 12.53
CA GLU A 63 -0.56 -22.49 12.90
C GLU A 63 -0.40 -21.41 13.99
N ARG A 64 0.63 -21.49 14.81
CA ARG A 64 0.95 -20.50 15.86
C ARG A 64 1.96 -19.45 15.40
N PHE A 65 1.95 -19.08 14.12
CA PHE A 65 2.90 -18.11 13.56
C PHE A 65 2.79 -16.73 14.21
N GLU A 66 1.63 -16.36 14.73
CA GLU A 66 1.38 -15.10 15.42
C GLU A 66 2.24 -14.91 16.68
N ASP A 67 2.64 -16.01 17.33
CA ASP A 67 3.53 -15.97 18.51
C ASP A 67 4.94 -15.43 18.15
N ASN A 68 5.34 -15.56 16.87
CA ASN A 68 6.66 -15.17 16.38
C ASN A 68 6.62 -14.12 15.26
N LEU A 69 5.44 -13.61 14.91
CA LEU A 69 5.26 -12.53 13.93
C LEU A 69 4.68 -11.30 14.61
N VAL A 70 5.46 -10.24 14.71
CA VAL A 70 4.98 -8.93 15.16
C VAL A 70 4.81 -8.04 13.95
N GLU A 71 3.60 -7.59 13.70
CA GLU A 71 3.28 -6.68 12.60
C GLU A 71 3.12 -5.25 13.08
N ILE A 72 3.71 -4.30 12.37
CA ILE A 72 3.58 -2.88 12.59
C ILE A 72 3.28 -2.21 11.25
N ASP A 73 2.13 -1.55 11.17
CA ASP A 73 1.85 -0.68 10.04
C ASP A 73 2.51 0.68 10.27
N ALA A 74 3.51 1.02 9.45
CA ALA A 74 4.26 2.25 9.61
C ALA A 74 3.40 3.49 9.29
N SER A 75 2.42 3.35 8.38
CA SER A 75 1.50 4.44 8.04
C SER A 75 0.60 4.77 9.22
N ASP A 76 -0.04 3.78 9.83
CA ASP A 76 -0.87 3.98 11.02
C ASP A 76 -0.04 4.52 12.18
N PHE A 77 1.15 3.97 12.39
CA PHE A 77 2.02 4.35 13.49
C PHE A 77 2.47 5.81 13.42
N PHE A 78 2.86 6.30 12.25
CA PHE A 78 3.42 7.65 12.10
C PHE A 78 2.41 8.70 11.65
N ASN A 79 1.43 8.35 10.80
CA ASN A 79 0.44 9.31 10.30
C ASN A 79 -0.69 9.55 11.34
N ARG A 80 -1.20 8.47 11.99
CA ARG A 80 -2.19 8.58 13.06
C ARG A 80 -1.56 8.84 14.43
N GLY A 81 -0.27 8.52 14.57
CA GLY A 81 0.52 8.85 15.74
C GLY A 81 -0.09 8.39 17.06
N LYS A 82 -0.29 9.34 17.98
CA LYS A 82 -0.79 9.05 19.33
C LYS A 82 -2.18 8.41 19.34
N ALA A 83 -3.06 8.80 18.42
CA ALA A 83 -4.41 8.24 18.33
C ALA A 83 -4.39 6.74 17.98
N TYR A 84 -3.44 6.30 17.18
CA TYR A 84 -3.23 4.88 16.90
C TYR A 84 -2.70 4.11 18.11
N LEU A 85 -1.73 4.70 18.81
CA LEU A 85 -1.14 4.09 20.03
C LEU A 85 -2.15 3.94 21.17
N GLU A 86 -3.09 4.89 21.30
CA GLU A 86 -4.18 4.83 22.29
C GLU A 86 -5.24 3.78 21.91
N ALA A 87 -5.47 3.54 20.64
CA ALA A 87 -6.52 2.63 20.17
C ALA A 87 -6.10 1.15 20.13
N GLU A 88 -4.80 0.86 20.24
CA GLU A 88 -4.25 -0.50 20.12
C GLU A 88 -3.78 -1.00 21.49
N ASP A 89 -4.50 -1.94 22.08
CA ASP A 89 -4.20 -2.53 23.41
C ASP A 89 -2.76 -3.02 23.54
N ARG A 90 -2.18 -3.53 22.46
CA ARG A 90 -0.78 -4.03 22.44
C ARG A 90 0.27 -2.95 22.65
N PHE A 91 -0.09 -1.66 22.53
CA PHE A 91 0.80 -0.53 22.74
C PHE A 91 0.49 0.22 24.05
N GLU A 92 -0.53 -0.17 24.81
CA GLU A 92 -0.96 0.49 26.03
C GLU A 92 0.19 0.69 27.03
N HIS A 93 1.04 -0.31 27.20
CA HIS A 93 2.18 -0.26 28.13
C HIS A 93 3.31 0.67 27.68
N PHE A 94 3.37 1.04 26.40
CA PHE A 94 4.39 1.92 25.83
C PHE A 94 3.90 3.35 25.66
N TYR A 95 2.57 3.53 25.73
CA TYR A 95 1.98 4.81 25.46
C TYR A 95 2.18 5.79 26.60
N ASP A 96 2.83 6.92 26.32
CA ASP A 96 2.97 8.07 27.20
C ASP A 96 2.64 9.34 26.41
N LYS A 97 1.63 10.09 26.89
CA LYS A 97 1.19 11.35 26.26
C LYS A 97 2.29 12.39 26.07
N ASN A 98 3.31 12.34 26.91
CA ASN A 98 4.41 13.31 26.92
C ASN A 98 5.59 12.87 26.03
N LYS A 99 5.63 11.60 25.58
CA LYS A 99 6.69 11.09 24.73
C LYS A 99 6.42 11.37 23.25
N PRO A 100 7.46 11.71 22.46
CA PRO A 100 7.39 11.71 21.02
C PRO A 100 7.08 10.32 20.47
N VAL A 101 6.28 10.22 19.40
CA VAL A 101 5.91 8.95 18.74
C VAL A 101 7.14 8.12 18.38
N ILE A 102 8.22 8.77 17.96
CA ILE A 102 9.47 8.10 17.58
C ILE A 102 10.18 7.41 18.75
N GLU A 103 10.06 7.93 19.96
CA GLU A 103 10.61 7.28 21.16
C GLU A 103 9.81 6.04 21.52
N THR A 104 8.48 6.14 21.49
CA THR A 104 7.59 4.99 21.66
C THR A 104 7.88 3.92 20.61
N PHE A 105 8.08 4.30 19.35
CA PHE A 105 8.48 3.38 18.27
C PHE A 105 9.76 2.61 18.62
N LYS A 106 10.79 3.32 19.08
CA LYS A 106 12.07 2.70 19.46
C LYS A 106 11.91 1.73 20.62
N GLU A 107 11.10 2.08 21.62
CA GLU A 107 10.82 1.24 22.79
C GLU A 107 10.09 -0.04 22.38
N VAL A 108 9.00 0.09 21.62
CA VAL A 108 8.21 -1.04 21.08
C VAL A 108 9.10 -2.03 20.34
N ILE A 109 9.89 -1.53 19.38
CA ILE A 109 10.75 -2.41 18.57
C ILE A 109 11.84 -3.08 19.42
N ASN A 110 12.47 -2.34 20.34
CA ASN A 110 13.49 -2.90 21.21
C ASN A 110 12.94 -4.00 22.11
N GLU A 111 11.75 -3.80 22.69
CA GLU A 111 11.12 -4.81 23.52
C GLU A 111 10.78 -6.06 22.70
N TYR A 112 10.03 -5.92 21.61
CA TYR A 112 9.70 -7.07 20.77
C TYR A 112 10.94 -7.80 20.24
N ALA A 113 12.01 -7.08 19.87
CA ALA A 113 13.24 -7.68 19.38
C ALA A 113 14.06 -8.37 20.48
N SER A 114 13.93 -7.93 21.74
CA SER A 114 14.61 -8.52 22.89
C SER A 114 13.96 -9.80 23.41
N LEU A 115 12.66 -9.98 23.21
CA LEU A 115 11.93 -11.18 23.63
C LEU A 115 12.41 -12.40 22.84
N MET A 116 12.59 -13.51 23.52
CA MET A 116 12.99 -14.76 22.87
C MET A 116 11.88 -15.30 21.96
N PRO A 117 12.23 -15.88 20.81
CA PRO A 117 11.27 -16.57 19.96
C PRO A 117 10.66 -17.78 20.67
N ILE A 118 9.41 -18.09 20.36
CA ILE A 118 8.67 -19.21 20.98
C ILE A 118 8.75 -20.42 20.06
N GLY A 119 9.54 -21.45 20.50
CA GLY A 119 9.69 -22.68 19.73
C GLY A 119 10.34 -22.52 18.35
N ALA A 120 11.13 -21.48 18.16
CA ALA A 120 11.80 -21.14 16.90
C ALA A 120 13.18 -20.55 17.15
N ASP A 121 14.03 -20.52 16.13
CA ASP A 121 15.38 -19.93 16.23
C ASP A 121 15.36 -18.39 16.18
N PHE A 122 14.38 -17.81 15.54
CA PHE A 122 14.19 -16.36 15.42
C PHE A 122 12.72 -16.00 15.31
N LYS A 123 12.39 -14.73 15.55
CA LYS A 123 11.08 -14.13 15.28
C LYS A 123 11.15 -13.16 14.10
N VAL A 124 9.99 -12.78 13.60
CA VAL A 124 9.85 -11.82 12.51
C VAL A 124 9.17 -10.55 13.03
N ILE A 125 9.79 -9.39 12.75
CA ILE A 125 9.16 -8.08 12.89
C ILE A 125 8.85 -7.58 11.48
N PHE A 126 7.57 -7.42 11.19
CA PHE A 126 7.07 -7.07 9.87
C PHE A 126 6.55 -5.64 9.83
N PHE A 127 7.15 -4.81 8.99
CA PHE A 127 6.74 -3.44 8.74
C PHE A 127 5.95 -3.34 7.44
N ARG A 128 4.65 -3.09 7.57
CA ARG A 128 3.81 -2.71 6.42
C ARG A 128 4.03 -1.23 6.11
N ASN A 129 3.83 -0.87 4.85
CA ASN A 129 3.91 0.51 4.37
C ASN A 129 5.19 1.23 4.86
N ALA A 130 6.34 0.55 4.73
CA ALA A 130 7.61 1.02 5.26
C ALA A 130 8.08 2.37 4.67
N ASP A 131 7.51 2.80 3.55
CA ASP A 131 7.70 4.14 2.98
C ASP A 131 7.14 5.28 3.86
N ALA A 132 6.27 4.98 4.83
CA ALA A 132 5.79 5.91 5.84
C ALA A 132 6.72 6.03 7.07
N LEU A 133 7.75 5.20 7.18
CA LEU A 133 8.74 5.31 8.26
C LEU A 133 9.50 6.64 8.15
N THR A 134 9.53 7.41 9.23
CA THR A 134 10.33 8.63 9.29
C THR A 134 11.82 8.32 9.11
N PHE A 135 12.59 9.32 8.67
CA PHE A 135 14.04 9.17 8.51
C PHE A 135 14.74 8.70 9.81
N GLU A 136 14.30 9.24 10.95
CA GLU A 136 14.84 8.85 12.25
C GLU A 136 14.50 7.40 12.61
N ALA A 137 13.25 6.95 12.33
CA ALA A 137 12.84 5.56 12.54
C ALA A 137 13.68 4.59 11.70
N GLN A 138 13.92 4.92 10.44
CA GLN A 138 14.75 4.10 9.57
C GLN A 138 16.20 3.99 10.05
N HIS A 139 16.77 5.08 10.58
CA HIS A 139 18.10 5.06 11.21
C HIS A 139 18.14 4.23 12.51
N ALA A 140 17.08 4.27 13.31
CA ALA A 140 16.96 3.42 14.48
C ALA A 140 16.89 1.94 14.08
N LEU A 141 16.04 1.59 13.11
CA LEU A 141 15.91 0.22 12.60
C LEU A 141 17.23 -0.34 12.05
N ARG A 142 18.03 0.46 11.38
CA ARG A 142 19.38 0.05 10.95
C ARG A 142 20.20 -0.52 12.11
N ARG A 143 20.23 0.17 13.26
CA ARG A 143 20.97 -0.27 14.45
C ARG A 143 20.35 -1.54 15.06
N MET A 144 19.02 -1.62 15.07
CA MET A 144 18.30 -2.77 15.61
C MET A 144 18.50 -4.02 14.76
N ILE A 145 18.52 -3.92 13.44
CA ILE A 145 18.85 -5.02 12.53
C ILE A 145 20.23 -5.59 12.83
N GLU A 146 21.23 -4.74 13.07
CA GLU A 146 22.58 -5.18 13.41
C GLU A 146 22.63 -5.85 14.80
N ARG A 147 21.91 -5.27 15.78
CA ARG A 147 21.91 -5.73 17.17
C ARG A 147 21.21 -7.08 17.34
N TYR A 148 20.05 -7.26 16.69
CA TYR A 148 19.17 -8.41 16.89
C TYR A 148 19.22 -9.45 15.75
N ASN A 149 20.26 -9.45 14.93
CA ASN A 149 20.39 -10.30 13.75
C ASN A 149 20.35 -11.81 14.05
N ARG A 150 20.59 -12.23 15.28
CA ARG A 150 20.53 -13.64 15.70
C ARG A 150 19.12 -14.08 16.05
N THR A 151 18.33 -13.24 16.71
CA THR A 151 17.02 -13.56 17.27
C THR A 151 15.86 -12.97 16.49
N CYS A 152 16.11 -12.03 15.57
CA CYS A 152 15.05 -11.38 14.78
C CYS A 152 15.40 -11.31 13.30
N ARG A 153 14.36 -11.33 12.49
CA ARG A 153 14.37 -10.94 11.07
C ARG A 153 13.40 -9.81 10.85
N PHE A 154 13.83 -8.84 10.06
CA PHE A 154 13.06 -7.65 9.75
C PHE A 154 12.55 -7.75 8.31
N LEU A 155 11.24 -7.74 8.15
CA LEU A 155 10.58 -7.78 6.85
C LEU A 155 9.88 -6.45 6.61
N PHE A 156 9.99 -5.95 5.39
CA PHE A 156 9.42 -4.67 5.00
C PHE A 156 8.59 -4.84 3.74
N THR A 157 7.44 -4.17 3.68
CA THR A 157 6.71 -3.98 2.43
C THR A 157 6.60 -2.49 2.12
N THR A 158 6.73 -2.12 0.86
CA THR A 158 6.61 -0.73 0.41
C THR A 158 6.10 -0.63 -1.02
N ARG A 159 5.43 0.45 -1.34
CA ARG A 159 5.12 0.85 -2.72
C ARG A 159 6.26 1.70 -3.32
N ARG A 160 6.99 2.43 -2.49
CA ARG A 160 8.01 3.42 -2.87
C ARG A 160 9.38 3.06 -2.27
N PRO A 161 10.15 2.13 -2.90
CA PRO A 161 11.45 1.71 -2.37
C PRO A 161 12.47 2.86 -2.32
N SER A 162 12.27 3.93 -3.08
CA SER A 162 13.10 5.14 -3.05
C SER A 162 13.01 5.88 -1.72
N ARG A 163 11.89 5.79 -0.98
CA ARG A 163 11.72 6.38 0.35
C ARG A 163 12.44 5.61 1.46
N ILE A 164 12.95 4.41 1.16
CA ILE A 164 13.75 3.63 2.11
C ILE A 164 15.23 4.02 1.97
N ILE A 165 15.85 4.46 3.06
CA ILE A 165 17.23 4.91 3.04
C ILE A 165 18.19 3.80 2.56
N PRO A 166 19.25 4.13 1.80
CA PRO A 166 20.20 3.15 1.29
C PRO A 166 20.79 2.22 2.36
N PRO A 167 21.15 2.70 3.58
CA PRO A 167 21.67 1.84 4.64
C PRO A 167 20.70 0.76 5.12
N LEU A 168 19.39 1.00 5.05
CA LEU A 168 18.37 0.01 5.41
C LEU A 168 18.16 -0.97 4.24
N ARG A 169 18.06 -0.46 3.00
CA ARG A 169 17.94 -1.29 1.79
C ARG A 169 19.12 -2.27 1.61
N SER A 170 20.32 -1.87 1.95
CA SER A 170 21.52 -2.73 1.83
C SER A 170 21.55 -3.88 2.85
N ARG A 171 20.74 -3.83 3.91
CA ARG A 171 20.63 -4.85 4.96
C ARG A 171 19.46 -5.80 4.77
N ALA A 172 18.67 -5.60 3.73
CA ALA A 172 17.57 -6.47 3.35
C ALA A 172 17.72 -6.94 1.90
N LEU A 173 17.29 -8.17 1.63
CA LEU A 173 17.20 -8.66 0.27
C LEU A 173 15.98 -8.04 -0.41
N ASN A 174 16.22 -7.29 -1.47
CA ASN A 174 15.16 -6.60 -2.20
C ASN A 174 14.45 -7.58 -3.16
N LEU A 175 13.14 -7.66 -3.04
CA LEU A 175 12.29 -8.52 -3.86
C LEU A 175 11.21 -7.68 -4.53
N TYR A 176 11.29 -7.56 -5.84
CA TYR A 176 10.27 -6.88 -6.64
C TYR A 176 9.11 -7.82 -6.95
N LEU A 177 7.90 -7.36 -6.66
CA LEU A 177 6.66 -8.00 -7.07
C LEU A 177 6.07 -7.23 -8.26
N ALA A 178 6.12 -7.86 -9.41
CA ALA A 178 5.60 -7.27 -10.64
C ALA A 178 4.06 -7.21 -10.63
N PRO A 179 3.45 -6.30 -11.41
CA PRO A 179 2.02 -6.36 -11.69
C PRO A 179 1.62 -7.74 -12.21
N ILE A 180 0.46 -8.22 -11.80
CA ILE A 180 -0.04 -9.54 -12.21
C ILE A 180 -0.61 -9.42 -13.62
N ARG A 181 -0.30 -10.37 -14.48
CA ARG A 181 -0.78 -10.38 -15.88
C ARG A 181 -2.30 -10.56 -15.93
N ASP A 182 -2.96 -9.81 -16.78
CA ASP A 182 -4.43 -9.74 -16.92
C ASP A 182 -5.08 -11.12 -17.07
N GLY A 183 -4.53 -12.00 -17.89
CA GLY A 183 -5.06 -13.36 -18.05
C GLY A 183 -5.02 -14.21 -16.76
N LEU A 184 -4.11 -13.91 -15.83
CA LEU A 184 -4.08 -14.57 -14.52
C LEU A 184 -5.13 -13.98 -13.56
N ILE A 185 -5.34 -12.68 -13.63
CA ILE A 185 -6.40 -11.99 -12.85
C ILE A 185 -7.74 -12.48 -13.35
N MET A 186 -7.98 -12.42 -14.68
CA MET A 186 -9.22 -12.89 -15.31
C MET A 186 -9.61 -14.29 -14.84
N ARG A 187 -8.67 -15.24 -14.88
CA ARG A 187 -8.91 -16.60 -14.42
C ARG A 187 -9.31 -16.64 -12.96
N ARG A 188 -8.61 -15.88 -12.09
CA ARG A 188 -8.91 -15.85 -10.65
C ARG A 188 -10.28 -15.25 -10.36
N LEU A 189 -10.64 -14.19 -11.06
CA LEU A 189 -11.98 -13.59 -10.95
C LEU A 189 -13.08 -14.57 -11.37
N GLY A 190 -12.86 -15.32 -12.45
CA GLY A 190 -13.78 -16.38 -12.90
C GLY A 190 -13.96 -17.49 -11.85
N GLU A 191 -12.87 -17.91 -11.17
CA GLU A 191 -12.95 -18.87 -10.06
C GLU A 191 -13.78 -18.34 -8.89
N ILE A 192 -13.62 -17.05 -8.55
CA ILE A 192 -14.37 -16.37 -7.48
C ILE A 192 -15.85 -16.29 -7.84
N LEU A 193 -16.19 -15.84 -9.05
CA LEU A 193 -17.58 -15.75 -9.53
C LEU A 193 -18.29 -17.10 -9.50
N ALA A 194 -17.59 -18.16 -9.93
CA ALA A 194 -18.11 -19.51 -9.88
C ALA A 194 -18.38 -19.98 -8.44
N ALA A 195 -17.49 -19.64 -7.50
CA ALA A 195 -17.63 -19.97 -6.09
C ALA A 195 -18.78 -19.20 -5.40
N GLU A 196 -19.02 -17.94 -5.81
CA GLU A 196 -20.11 -17.10 -5.29
C GLU A 196 -21.45 -17.34 -6.01
N GLY A 197 -21.45 -18.07 -7.12
CA GLY A 197 -22.65 -18.32 -7.93
C GLY A 197 -23.18 -17.05 -8.63
N VAL A 198 -22.32 -16.05 -8.83
CA VAL A 198 -22.65 -14.77 -9.46
C VAL A 198 -22.30 -14.81 -10.95
N LYS A 199 -23.19 -14.27 -11.78
CA LYS A 199 -22.96 -14.12 -13.23
C LYS A 199 -22.79 -12.65 -13.54
N ILE A 200 -21.70 -12.31 -14.18
CA ILE A 200 -21.36 -10.97 -14.67
C ILE A 200 -20.97 -11.10 -16.13
N ASP A 201 -21.30 -10.11 -16.94
CA ASP A 201 -20.94 -10.07 -18.35
C ASP A 201 -19.42 -10.02 -18.51
N GLU A 202 -18.92 -10.78 -19.50
CA GLU A 202 -17.48 -10.91 -19.74
C GLU A 202 -16.81 -9.56 -20.06
N GLU A 203 -17.51 -8.66 -20.75
CA GLU A 203 -17.04 -7.30 -21.04
C GLU A 203 -16.76 -6.51 -19.77
N LEU A 204 -17.66 -6.59 -18.76
CA LEU A 204 -17.47 -5.92 -17.48
C LEU A 204 -16.31 -6.51 -16.68
N ILE A 205 -16.09 -7.83 -16.76
CA ILE A 205 -14.93 -8.48 -16.13
C ILE A 205 -13.63 -8.01 -16.79
N HIS A 206 -13.60 -7.89 -18.12
CA HIS A 206 -12.46 -7.33 -18.85
C HIS A 206 -12.17 -5.90 -18.40
N GLU A 207 -13.18 -5.09 -18.20
CA GLU A 207 -13.04 -3.73 -17.72
C GLU A 207 -12.48 -3.69 -16.29
N VAL A 208 -13.00 -4.53 -15.37
CA VAL A 208 -12.43 -4.71 -14.02
C VAL A 208 -10.93 -5.01 -14.08
N VAL A 209 -10.53 -5.96 -14.93
CA VAL A 209 -9.12 -6.38 -15.06
C VAL A 209 -8.24 -5.25 -15.61
N SER A 210 -8.71 -4.57 -16.64
CA SER A 210 -8.02 -3.44 -17.25
C SER A 210 -7.79 -2.32 -16.23
N ARG A 211 -8.84 -1.95 -15.50
CA ARG A 211 -8.82 -0.91 -14.46
C ARG A 211 -7.90 -1.28 -13.30
N ALA A 212 -7.84 -2.54 -12.90
CA ALA A 212 -6.99 -3.01 -11.80
C ALA A 212 -5.48 -2.88 -12.08
N GLY A 213 -5.06 -2.75 -13.35
CA GLY A 213 -3.67 -2.48 -13.73
C GLY A 213 -2.64 -3.46 -13.13
N GLY A 214 -3.01 -4.74 -13.01
CA GLY A 214 -2.16 -5.79 -12.44
C GLY A 214 -2.25 -5.94 -10.91
N SER A 215 -3.20 -5.26 -10.24
CA SER A 215 -3.52 -5.41 -8.82
C SER A 215 -4.63 -6.46 -8.64
N MET A 216 -4.33 -7.58 -7.99
CA MET A 216 -5.36 -8.58 -7.65
C MET A 216 -6.32 -8.05 -6.58
N GLY A 217 -5.81 -7.25 -5.64
CA GLY A 217 -6.64 -6.67 -4.58
C GLY A 217 -7.72 -5.76 -5.15
N ASP A 218 -7.32 -4.82 -6.02
CA ASP A 218 -8.24 -3.86 -6.63
C ASP A 218 -9.23 -4.58 -7.58
N ALA A 219 -8.75 -5.60 -8.31
CA ALA A 219 -9.62 -6.43 -9.15
C ALA A 219 -10.72 -7.17 -8.35
N ILE A 220 -10.36 -7.77 -7.21
CA ILE A 220 -11.34 -8.48 -6.36
C ILE A 220 -12.31 -7.48 -5.72
N TYR A 221 -11.82 -6.33 -5.27
CA TYR A 221 -12.66 -5.26 -4.72
C TYR A 221 -13.68 -4.77 -5.74
N ALA A 222 -13.20 -4.41 -6.94
CA ALA A 222 -14.07 -3.93 -8.01
C ALA A 222 -15.08 -5.00 -8.45
N LEU A 223 -14.68 -6.27 -8.49
CA LEU A 223 -15.57 -7.38 -8.79
C LEU A 223 -16.67 -7.54 -7.73
N GLN A 224 -16.34 -7.47 -6.45
CA GLN A 224 -17.32 -7.55 -5.36
C GLN A 224 -18.27 -6.36 -5.40
N TYR A 225 -17.78 -5.16 -5.64
CA TYR A 225 -18.59 -3.96 -5.78
C TYR A 225 -19.59 -4.11 -6.93
N LEU A 226 -19.12 -4.52 -8.11
CA LEU A 226 -19.94 -4.79 -9.28
C LEU A 226 -21.01 -5.87 -9.01
N ALA A 227 -20.65 -6.94 -8.30
CA ALA A 227 -21.58 -8.01 -7.92
C ALA A 227 -22.68 -7.54 -6.98
N LEU A 228 -22.42 -6.55 -6.13
CA LEU A 228 -23.37 -6.02 -5.15
C LEU A 228 -24.25 -4.89 -5.70
N THR A 229 -23.71 -4.04 -6.56
CA THR A 229 -24.39 -2.82 -7.03
C THR A 229 -24.90 -2.92 -8.46
N GLY A 230 -24.35 -3.85 -9.25
CA GLY A 230 -24.58 -3.92 -10.70
C GLY A 230 -23.78 -2.90 -11.52
N GLU A 231 -22.97 -2.08 -10.87
CA GLU A 231 -22.18 -1.01 -11.48
C GLU A 231 -20.70 -1.19 -11.12
N LEU A 232 -19.82 -0.74 -11.99
CA LEU A 232 -18.40 -0.65 -11.63
C LEU A 232 -18.19 0.49 -10.62
N PRO A 233 -17.28 0.32 -9.67
CA PRO A 233 -16.92 1.45 -8.81
C PRO A 233 -16.50 2.62 -9.71
N SER A 234 -17.02 3.80 -9.44
CA SER A 234 -16.56 4.99 -10.12
C SER A 234 -15.06 5.09 -9.86
N LEU A 235 -14.27 5.09 -10.93
CA LEU A 235 -12.85 5.29 -10.77
C LEU A 235 -12.62 6.71 -10.27
N SER A 236 -11.68 6.83 -9.33
CA SER A 236 -10.98 8.09 -9.13
C SER A 236 -10.54 8.72 -10.47
N ASP A 237 -10.26 7.94 -11.52
CA ASP A 237 -9.95 8.43 -12.86
C ASP A 237 -11.07 9.26 -13.50
N GLU A 238 -12.35 8.83 -13.44
CA GLU A 238 -13.48 9.63 -13.95
C GLU A 238 -13.68 10.92 -13.16
N ARG A 239 -13.48 10.85 -11.85
CA ARG A 239 -13.51 12.04 -10.98
C ARG A 239 -12.31 12.95 -11.22
N ILE A 240 -11.13 12.40 -11.53
CA ILE A 240 -9.96 13.18 -11.92
C ILE A 240 -10.18 13.86 -13.27
N ASP A 241 -10.77 13.17 -14.25
CA ASP A 241 -11.14 13.78 -15.54
C ASP A 241 -12.15 14.93 -15.34
N GLU A 242 -13.14 14.73 -14.47
CA GLU A 242 -14.11 15.77 -14.11
C GLU A 242 -13.43 16.92 -13.35
N LEU A 243 -12.52 16.62 -12.42
CA LEU A 243 -11.76 17.58 -11.63
C LEU A 243 -10.90 18.48 -12.54
N ILE A 244 -10.16 17.88 -13.47
CA ILE A 244 -9.37 18.61 -14.46
C ILE A 244 -10.28 19.49 -15.33
N SER A 245 -11.40 18.91 -15.81
CA SER A 245 -12.36 19.63 -16.63
C SER A 245 -13.03 20.79 -15.90
N ALA A 246 -13.34 20.63 -14.61
CA ALA A 246 -13.88 21.70 -13.76
C ALA A 246 -12.83 22.79 -13.50
N GLY A 247 -11.58 22.39 -13.23
CA GLY A 247 -10.45 23.31 -13.11
C GLY A 247 -10.31 24.18 -14.35
N MET A 248 -10.25 23.59 -15.53
CA MET A 248 -10.13 24.30 -16.80
C MET A 248 -11.29 25.26 -17.11
N ARG A 249 -12.49 24.95 -16.60
CA ARG A 249 -13.64 25.87 -16.73
C ARG A 249 -13.65 26.97 -15.68
N GLY A 250 -12.70 26.98 -14.72
CA GLY A 250 -12.66 27.92 -13.60
C GLY A 250 -13.78 27.70 -12.59
N ASP A 251 -14.41 26.52 -12.56
CA ASP A 251 -15.47 26.18 -11.62
C ASP A 251 -14.87 25.79 -10.26
N SER A 252 -14.45 26.79 -9.50
CA SER A 252 -13.80 26.61 -8.20
C SER A 252 -14.66 25.89 -7.17
N VAL A 253 -15.99 26.05 -7.24
CA VAL A 253 -16.93 25.39 -6.32
C VAL A 253 -16.95 23.87 -6.57
N ARG A 254 -17.03 23.48 -7.84
CA ARG A 254 -17.00 22.08 -8.24
C ARG A 254 -15.64 21.44 -7.94
N VAL A 255 -14.54 22.15 -8.23
CA VAL A 255 -13.16 21.73 -7.91
C VAL A 255 -13.03 21.44 -6.41
N SER A 256 -13.42 22.39 -5.55
CA SER A 256 -13.30 22.21 -4.09
C SER A 256 -14.08 21.00 -3.59
N ARG A 257 -15.28 20.77 -4.14
CA ARG A 257 -16.11 19.62 -3.78
C ARG A 257 -15.52 18.30 -4.22
N LEU A 258 -15.04 18.21 -5.47
CA LEU A 258 -14.41 16.99 -5.99
C LEU A 258 -13.14 16.64 -5.23
N ILE A 259 -12.31 17.63 -4.86
CA ILE A 259 -11.13 17.42 -4.03
C ILE A 259 -11.54 16.87 -2.66
N GLU A 260 -12.60 17.41 -2.05
CA GLU A 260 -13.10 16.93 -0.77
C GLU A 260 -13.60 15.47 -0.86
N GLU A 261 -14.34 15.13 -1.90
CA GLU A 261 -14.81 13.77 -2.18
C GLU A 261 -13.60 12.80 -2.33
N LEU A 262 -12.54 13.19 -3.06
CA LEU A 262 -11.34 12.37 -3.24
C LEU A 262 -10.54 12.19 -1.94
N LEU A 263 -10.33 13.28 -1.18
CA LEU A 263 -9.51 13.24 0.03
C LEU A 263 -10.26 12.59 1.22
N VAL A 264 -11.56 12.87 1.38
CA VAL A 264 -12.34 12.46 2.56
C VAL A 264 -13.09 11.17 2.30
N ASP A 265 -13.89 11.10 1.21
CA ASP A 265 -14.76 9.95 0.95
C ASP A 265 -13.97 8.76 0.40
N GLU A 266 -12.99 9.00 -0.47
CA GLU A 266 -12.13 7.95 -1.01
C GLU A 266 -10.86 7.74 -0.18
N GLY A 267 -10.54 8.65 0.73
CA GLY A 267 -9.37 8.56 1.61
C GLY A 267 -8.03 8.65 0.87
N LEU A 268 -8.01 9.29 -0.30
CA LEU A 268 -6.78 9.54 -1.06
C LEU A 268 -5.94 10.63 -0.40
N THR A 269 -4.63 10.52 -0.51
CA THR A 269 -3.72 11.60 -0.13
C THR A 269 -3.58 12.63 -1.27
N GLY A 270 -3.20 13.84 -0.94
CA GLY A 270 -2.93 14.87 -1.94
C GLY A 270 -1.86 14.45 -2.95
N GLU A 271 -0.84 13.68 -2.53
CA GLU A 271 0.17 13.09 -3.42
C GLU A 271 -0.45 12.06 -4.39
N GLU A 272 -1.41 11.26 -3.94
CA GLU A 272 -2.08 10.28 -4.79
C GLU A 272 -2.97 10.98 -5.83
N VAL A 273 -3.74 11.97 -5.42
CA VAL A 273 -4.56 12.80 -6.34
C VAL A 273 -3.67 13.52 -7.35
N LEU A 274 -2.56 14.14 -6.92
CA LEU A 274 -1.60 14.78 -7.81
C LEU A 274 -1.01 13.79 -8.84
N GLY A 275 -0.65 12.59 -8.39
CA GLY A 275 -0.14 11.53 -9.26
C GLY A 275 -1.15 11.09 -10.32
N MET A 276 -2.44 10.99 -9.95
CA MET A 276 -3.52 10.65 -10.88
C MET A 276 -3.78 11.76 -11.90
N ILE A 277 -3.79 13.04 -11.47
CA ILE A 277 -3.87 14.19 -12.39
C ILE A 277 -2.73 14.12 -13.40
N HIS A 278 -1.50 13.86 -12.94
CA HIS A 278 -0.34 13.72 -13.82
C HIS A 278 -0.52 12.59 -14.84
N GLU A 279 -0.99 11.42 -14.42
CA GLU A 279 -1.19 10.26 -15.29
C GLU A 279 -2.23 10.56 -16.39
N VAL A 280 -3.33 11.22 -16.05
CA VAL A 280 -4.37 11.62 -17.00
C VAL A 280 -3.83 12.62 -18.01
N LEU A 281 -3.10 13.64 -17.56
CA LEU A 281 -2.54 14.69 -18.43
C LEU A 281 -1.48 14.13 -19.39
N VAL A 282 -0.57 13.27 -18.91
CA VAL A 282 0.52 12.71 -19.73
C VAL A 282 0.01 11.61 -20.66
N SER A 283 -1.01 10.83 -20.27
CA SER A 283 -1.59 9.77 -21.14
C SER A 283 -2.32 10.31 -22.37
N GLY A 284 -2.52 11.63 -22.46
CA GLY A 284 -3.22 12.27 -23.57
C GLY A 284 -4.74 12.02 -23.57
N ARG A 285 -5.31 11.44 -22.50
CA ARG A 285 -6.76 11.26 -22.33
C ARG A 285 -7.48 12.60 -22.33
N ALA A 286 -6.84 13.63 -21.80
CA ALA A 286 -7.34 15.00 -21.87
C ALA A 286 -6.79 15.67 -23.14
N SER A 287 -7.60 15.78 -24.19
CA SER A 287 -7.28 16.57 -25.42
C SER A 287 -7.39 18.07 -25.13
N LEU A 288 -6.51 18.61 -24.28
CA LEU A 288 -6.78 19.86 -23.59
C LEU A 288 -6.12 21.11 -24.23
N GLY A 289 -5.33 20.96 -25.28
CA GLY A 289 -4.66 22.11 -25.91
C GLY A 289 -3.67 22.85 -25.01
N ILE A 290 -3.35 22.27 -23.83
CA ILE A 290 -2.46 22.82 -22.79
C ILE A 290 -1.01 22.44 -23.14
N ARG A 291 -0.07 23.31 -22.82
CA ARG A 291 1.36 22.97 -22.83
C ARG A 291 1.71 22.08 -21.64
N ILE A 292 1.68 20.77 -21.84
CA ILE A 292 1.93 19.74 -20.80
C ILE A 292 3.22 20.04 -20.03
N GLU A 293 4.24 20.57 -20.68
CA GLU A 293 5.55 20.89 -20.08
C GLU A 293 5.41 21.93 -18.95
N GLU A 294 4.61 22.97 -19.13
CA GLU A 294 4.41 24.03 -18.12
C GLU A 294 3.56 23.51 -16.95
N VAL A 295 2.56 22.68 -17.24
CA VAL A 295 1.74 22.04 -16.21
C VAL A 295 2.58 21.10 -15.35
N VAL A 296 3.44 20.28 -15.94
CA VAL A 296 4.32 19.36 -15.20
C VAL A 296 5.30 20.13 -14.29
N LEU A 297 5.84 21.27 -14.75
CA LEU A 297 6.68 22.12 -13.90
C LEU A 297 5.90 22.68 -12.71
N THR A 298 4.68 23.15 -12.94
CA THR A 298 3.80 23.62 -11.87
C THR A 298 3.50 22.50 -10.88
N MET A 299 3.17 21.31 -11.37
CA MET A 299 2.90 20.13 -10.53
C MET A 299 4.10 19.75 -9.65
N ALA A 300 5.32 19.87 -10.15
CA ALA A 300 6.53 19.57 -9.38
C ALA A 300 6.68 20.50 -8.16
N ASP A 301 6.31 21.78 -8.29
CA ASP A 301 6.33 22.73 -7.17
C ASP A 301 5.28 22.36 -6.11
N PHE A 302 4.10 21.90 -6.53
CA PHE A 302 3.05 21.47 -5.60
C PHE A 302 3.38 20.14 -4.93
N ASP A 303 4.02 19.21 -5.62
CA ASP A 303 4.51 17.95 -5.02
C ASP A 303 5.49 18.24 -3.87
N MET A 304 6.41 19.16 -4.05
CA MET A 304 7.31 19.59 -2.98
C MET A 304 6.56 20.19 -1.78
N ARG A 305 5.54 21.02 -2.01
CA ARG A 305 4.75 21.62 -0.92
C ARG A 305 3.93 20.58 -0.16
N LEU A 306 3.37 19.60 -0.85
CA LEU A 306 2.66 18.48 -0.22
C LEU A 306 3.61 17.65 0.65
N LEU A 307 4.84 17.40 0.21
CA LEU A 307 5.88 16.72 0.99
C LEU A 307 6.30 17.48 2.26
N GLU A 308 6.23 18.82 2.24
CA GLU A 308 6.53 19.68 3.39
C GLU A 308 5.37 19.75 4.42
N GLY A 309 4.27 19.02 4.19
CA GLY A 309 3.13 18.96 5.12
C GLY A 309 2.16 20.13 4.98
N ALA A 310 2.11 20.78 3.83
CA ALA A 310 1.12 21.81 3.54
C ALA A 310 -0.30 21.19 3.46
N ASN A 311 -1.33 22.03 3.64
CA ASN A 311 -2.72 21.58 3.54
C ASN A 311 -3.03 21.08 2.13
N GLU A 312 -3.30 19.77 2.02
CA GLU A 312 -3.49 19.07 0.74
C GLU A 312 -4.61 19.68 -0.11
N LYS A 313 -5.76 19.99 0.50
CA LYS A 313 -6.90 20.59 -0.19
C LYS A 313 -6.53 21.92 -0.81
N ILE A 314 -5.90 22.80 -0.03
CA ILE A 314 -5.50 24.14 -0.51
C ILE A 314 -4.48 24.03 -1.64
N GLN A 315 -3.53 23.10 -1.54
CA GLN A 315 -2.52 22.93 -2.59
C GLN A 315 -3.13 22.42 -3.90
N LEU A 316 -4.04 21.44 -3.83
CA LEU A 316 -4.73 20.91 -5.01
C LEU A 316 -5.65 21.96 -5.66
N GLU A 317 -6.39 22.74 -4.87
CA GLU A 317 -7.21 23.87 -5.38
C GLU A 317 -6.35 24.93 -6.09
N ALA A 318 -5.21 25.26 -5.50
CA ALA A 318 -4.28 26.23 -6.09
C ALA A 318 -3.62 25.69 -7.38
N LEU A 319 -3.26 24.40 -7.41
CA LEU A 319 -2.75 23.76 -8.63
C LEU A 319 -3.75 23.87 -9.79
N LEU A 320 -5.01 23.51 -9.54
CA LEU A 320 -6.04 23.51 -10.57
C LEU A 320 -6.40 24.92 -11.05
N SER A 321 -6.29 25.92 -10.17
CA SER A 321 -6.44 27.32 -10.55
C SER A 321 -5.29 27.80 -11.46
N ASN A 322 -4.07 27.32 -11.22
CA ASN A 322 -2.90 27.66 -12.05
C ASN A 322 -2.93 26.96 -13.42
N ILE A 323 -3.52 25.79 -13.54
CA ILE A 323 -3.66 25.07 -14.82
C ILE A 323 -4.52 25.86 -15.81
N THR A 324 -5.45 26.68 -15.33
CA THR A 324 -6.31 27.53 -16.19
C THR A 324 -5.58 28.73 -16.80
N GLU A 325 -4.44 29.14 -16.25
CA GLU A 325 -3.67 30.26 -16.71
C GLU A 325 -2.56 29.91 -17.72
N VAL A 326 -2.33 28.58 -17.94
CA VAL A 326 -1.32 28.00 -18.82
C VAL A 326 -1.97 27.49 -20.12
#